data_21ffed60c9da5415e990a83fd53ce549
#
_entry.id   21ffed60c9da5415e990a83fd53ce549
#
_cell.length_a   1.000
_cell.length_b   1.000
_cell.length_c   1.000
_cell.angle_alpha   90.00
_cell.angle_beta   90.00
_cell.angle_gamma   90.00
#
_symmetry.space_group_name_H-M   'P 1'
#
loop_
_entity.id
_entity.type
_entity.pdbx_description
1 polymer ?
#
loop_
_entity_poly.entity_id
_entity_poly.type
_entity_poly.pdbx_seq_one_letter_code
_entity_poly.pdbx_strand_id
1 'polypeptide(L)'
;VSEVNRQWLLKRRPQGNLSEEDFEYKEVALPSQDLKAGEIMVRNVGFLCAPTMRNWMDPPSKSLYPSIPLGQPIMAPAAARVVGSAAEGIAVGDRVLGLSSWQDYAVVPGGGLRRPTLIPKGINFLDGVGRYGLNPMTAYFGLLEVGAAQSGETLVVSGAAGSTGSTAAQIGKIKGMTVIGIAGGKSKCDWLTQDCGIDATIDYKSENVAERLAELCPNGIDVFYDNVGGEILQAAIDNMAPRGRIVLCGQISSYDNDQSAEGPRNMMRLVYGSIRMQGFLCGNYADRFDEAARNLKAWTEGGQINYREDLRVGFENLPGSFRSLFDGSNVGTLLVQIDSSATETS
;
A
#
# COMPACT_ATOMS: atom_id res chain seq x y z
N VAL A 1 -7.46 7.60 -30.05
CA VAL A 1 -6.34 8.16 -29.26
C VAL A 1 -6.77 9.56 -28.87
N SER A 2 -6.79 9.88 -27.56
CA SER A 2 -7.04 11.25 -27.11
C SER A 2 -5.94 12.16 -27.64
N GLU A 3 -6.28 13.33 -28.18
CA GLU A 3 -5.31 14.32 -28.63
C GLU A 3 -4.72 15.12 -27.47
N VAL A 4 -5.26 14.94 -26.26
CA VAL A 4 -4.87 15.65 -25.04
C VAL A 4 -4.46 14.67 -23.94
N ASN A 5 -3.58 15.11 -23.06
CA ASN A 5 -3.14 14.43 -21.85
C ASN A 5 -3.87 15.05 -20.63
N ARG A 6 -4.83 14.32 -20.07
CA ARG A 6 -5.51 14.74 -18.83
C ARG A 6 -4.55 14.57 -17.66
N GLN A 7 -4.58 15.51 -16.74
CA GLN A 7 -3.70 15.51 -15.55
C GLN A 7 -4.46 15.97 -14.31
N TRP A 8 -4.17 15.32 -13.17
CA TRP A 8 -4.47 15.86 -11.86
C TRP A 8 -3.18 16.32 -11.19
N LEU A 9 -3.10 17.62 -10.90
CA LEU A 9 -1.91 18.29 -10.36
C LEU A 9 -2.08 18.54 -8.87
N LEU A 10 -0.97 18.56 -8.12
CA LEU A 10 -0.92 19.08 -6.77
C LEU A 10 -0.99 20.61 -6.81
N LYS A 11 -2.17 21.18 -6.54
CA LYS A 11 -2.40 22.61 -6.58
C LYS A 11 -1.83 23.35 -5.37
N ARG A 12 -2.06 22.76 -4.19
CA ARG A 12 -1.55 23.28 -2.92
C ARG A 12 -1.17 22.13 -1.99
N ARG A 13 -0.35 22.42 -0.98
CA ARG A 13 -0.03 21.46 0.08
C ARG A 13 -1.27 21.26 0.96
N PRO A 14 -1.75 20.02 1.16
CA PRO A 14 -2.84 19.77 2.08
C PRO A 14 -2.49 20.19 3.50
N GLN A 15 -3.44 20.84 4.19
CA GLN A 15 -3.35 21.18 5.60
C GLN A 15 -4.44 20.39 6.35
N GLY A 16 -4.03 19.38 7.09
CA GLY A 16 -4.98 18.41 7.67
C GLY A 16 -5.59 17.50 6.60
N ASN A 17 -6.91 17.31 6.68
CA ASN A 17 -7.64 16.42 5.77
C ASN A 17 -7.54 16.89 4.31
N LEU A 18 -7.38 15.92 3.42
CA LEU A 18 -7.40 16.16 1.98
C LEU A 18 -8.73 16.77 1.52
N SER A 19 -8.67 17.78 0.69
CA SER A 19 -9.84 18.42 0.07
C SER A 19 -9.72 18.43 -1.46
N GLU A 20 -10.83 18.66 -2.15
CA GLU A 20 -10.82 18.80 -3.62
C GLU A 20 -9.97 19.99 -4.08
N GLU A 21 -9.88 21.03 -3.25
CA GLU A 21 -9.10 22.23 -3.55
C GLU A 21 -7.58 22.00 -3.56
N ASP A 22 -7.09 20.85 -3.06
CA ASP A 22 -5.69 20.49 -3.09
C ASP A 22 -5.24 20.02 -4.49
N PHE A 23 -6.22 19.73 -5.36
CA PHE A 23 -6.01 19.20 -6.69
C PHE A 23 -6.47 20.18 -7.78
N GLU A 24 -5.81 20.12 -8.92
CA GLU A 24 -6.18 20.87 -10.13
C GLU A 24 -6.26 19.94 -11.32
N TYR A 25 -7.41 19.89 -11.98
CA TYR A 25 -7.56 19.20 -13.27
C TYR A 25 -7.01 20.05 -14.40
N LYS A 26 -6.26 19.45 -15.33
CA LYS A 26 -5.70 20.11 -16.48
C LYS A 26 -5.67 19.19 -17.69
N GLU A 27 -5.88 19.76 -18.87
CA GLU A 27 -5.64 19.13 -20.15
C GLU A 27 -4.47 19.83 -20.84
N VAL A 28 -3.48 19.05 -21.27
CA VAL A 28 -2.28 19.54 -21.93
C VAL A 28 -2.00 18.74 -23.20
N ALA A 29 -1.09 19.20 -24.05
CA ALA A 29 -0.60 18.42 -25.19
C ALA A 29 0.05 17.11 -24.71
N LEU A 30 0.04 16.09 -25.55
CA LEU A 30 0.75 14.84 -25.27
C LEU A 30 2.24 15.12 -25.03
N PRO A 31 2.92 14.32 -24.18
CA PRO A 31 4.36 14.41 -24.03
C PRO A 31 5.09 14.23 -25.36
N SER A 32 6.25 14.88 -25.51
CA SER A 32 7.09 14.68 -26.70
C SER A 32 7.49 13.20 -26.84
N GLN A 33 7.50 12.74 -28.10
CA GLN A 33 8.00 11.40 -28.42
C GLN A 33 9.53 11.35 -28.53
N ASP A 34 10.22 12.48 -28.42
CA ASP A 34 11.68 12.55 -28.39
C ASP A 34 12.20 12.12 -27.02
N LEU A 35 12.25 10.81 -26.79
CA LEU A 35 12.70 10.21 -25.55
C LEU A 35 14.23 10.24 -25.44
N LYS A 36 14.71 10.59 -24.24
CA LYS A 36 16.14 10.46 -23.91
C LYS A 36 16.49 9.01 -23.68
N ALA A 37 17.78 8.69 -23.82
CA ALA A 37 18.27 7.34 -23.52
C ALA A 37 17.89 6.91 -22.10
N GLY A 38 17.27 5.75 -21.98
CA GLY A 38 16.77 5.20 -20.71
C GLY A 38 15.38 5.68 -20.30
N GLU A 39 14.67 6.47 -21.12
CA GLU A 39 13.28 6.86 -20.86
C GLU A 39 12.31 5.96 -21.62
N ILE A 40 11.11 5.82 -21.06
CA ILE A 40 9.96 5.23 -21.76
C ILE A 40 8.76 6.15 -21.64
N MET A 41 7.91 6.16 -22.65
CA MET A 41 6.59 6.77 -22.60
C MET A 41 5.55 5.69 -22.36
N VAL A 42 4.72 5.91 -21.36
CA VAL A 42 3.66 5.00 -20.98
C VAL A 42 2.28 5.65 -21.12
N ARG A 43 1.30 4.84 -21.51
CA ARG A 43 -0.12 5.15 -21.37
C ARG A 43 -0.61 4.47 -20.10
N ASN A 44 -1.01 5.25 -19.10
CA ASN A 44 -1.53 4.71 -17.85
C ASN A 44 -2.90 4.05 -18.09
N VAL A 45 -3.14 2.95 -17.40
CA VAL A 45 -4.36 2.14 -17.54
C VAL A 45 -5.13 2.11 -16.23
N GLY A 46 -4.42 2.06 -15.11
CA GLY A 46 -5.01 2.08 -13.78
C GLY A 46 -3.99 2.47 -12.71
N PHE A 47 -4.51 2.99 -11.61
CA PHE A 47 -3.72 3.46 -10.47
C PHE A 47 -4.10 2.74 -9.18
N LEU A 48 -3.12 2.46 -8.34
CA LEU A 48 -3.31 2.12 -6.95
C LEU A 48 -3.34 3.41 -6.13
N CYS A 49 -4.41 3.64 -5.37
CA CYS A 49 -4.44 4.67 -4.35
C CYS A 49 -3.85 4.10 -3.06
N ALA A 50 -2.69 4.61 -2.66
CA ALA A 50 -1.98 4.18 -1.45
C ALA A 50 -1.88 5.35 -0.45
N PRO A 51 -2.12 5.12 0.86
CA PRO A 51 -2.06 6.21 1.86
C PRO A 51 -0.73 6.96 1.88
N THR A 52 0.38 6.28 1.61
CA THR A 52 1.73 6.89 1.57
C THR A 52 1.86 8.04 0.56
N MET A 53 1.01 8.10 -0.48
CA MET A 53 0.98 9.21 -1.44
C MET A 53 0.70 10.55 -0.76
N ARG A 54 0.00 10.55 0.38
CA ARG A 54 -0.23 11.76 1.17
C ARG A 54 1.08 12.39 1.66
N ASN A 55 2.04 11.55 2.07
CA ASN A 55 3.36 12.02 2.53
C ASN A 55 4.18 12.64 1.39
N TRP A 56 3.95 12.21 0.14
CA TRP A 56 4.63 12.80 -1.03
C TRP A 56 4.09 14.20 -1.39
N MET A 57 2.95 14.57 -0.83
CA MET A 57 2.36 15.90 -0.99
C MET A 57 2.91 16.92 0.04
N ASP A 58 3.62 16.46 1.07
CA ASP A 58 4.26 17.32 2.06
C ASP A 58 5.45 18.10 1.46
N PRO A 59 5.83 19.23 2.05
CA PRO A 59 7.00 19.99 1.60
C PRO A 59 8.30 19.16 1.78
N PRO A 60 9.34 19.41 0.97
CA PRO A 60 10.61 18.67 1.03
C PRO A 60 11.27 18.63 2.42
N SER A 61 11.02 19.65 3.26
CA SER A 61 11.53 19.72 4.63
C SER A 61 10.89 18.72 5.60
N LYS A 62 9.71 18.17 5.26
CA LYS A 62 8.98 17.19 6.08
C LYS A 62 8.96 15.80 5.47
N SER A 63 9.16 15.68 4.17
CA SER A 63 9.08 14.40 3.46
C SER A 63 10.44 13.70 3.43
N LEU A 64 10.46 12.43 3.86
CA LEU A 64 11.60 11.53 3.67
C LEU A 64 11.65 10.93 2.25
N TYR A 65 10.65 11.16 1.44
CA TYR A 65 10.51 10.75 0.04
C TYR A 65 10.54 11.99 -0.85
N PRO A 66 10.87 11.87 -2.15
CA PRO A 66 10.80 13.02 -3.05
C PRO A 66 9.40 13.63 -3.03
N SER A 67 9.31 14.87 -2.55
CA SER A 67 8.06 15.62 -2.50
C SER A 67 7.60 15.98 -3.91
N ILE A 68 6.31 15.83 -4.17
CA ILE A 68 5.69 16.27 -5.43
C ILE A 68 5.75 17.80 -5.49
N PRO A 69 6.36 18.42 -6.52
CA PRO A 69 6.33 19.88 -6.66
C PRO A 69 4.91 20.40 -6.90
N LEU A 70 4.59 21.60 -6.43
CA LEU A 70 3.32 22.24 -6.75
C LEU A 70 3.18 22.42 -8.28
N GLY A 71 1.98 22.22 -8.80
CA GLY A 71 1.68 22.29 -10.23
C GLY A 71 2.17 21.09 -11.03
N GLN A 72 2.66 20.02 -10.38
CA GLN A 72 3.03 18.75 -11.05
C GLN A 72 1.99 17.67 -10.81
N PRO A 73 1.85 16.70 -11.75
CA PRO A 73 0.93 15.59 -11.60
C PRO A 73 1.20 14.76 -10.35
N ILE A 74 0.13 14.32 -9.70
CA ILE A 74 0.19 13.49 -8.49
C ILE A 74 0.87 12.16 -8.79
N MET A 75 1.95 11.89 -8.12
CA MET A 75 2.71 10.65 -8.25
C MET A 75 1.95 9.47 -7.64
N ALA A 76 1.88 8.35 -8.34
CA ALA A 76 1.14 7.16 -7.91
C ALA A 76 1.73 5.87 -8.49
N PRO A 77 1.61 4.72 -7.79
CA PRO A 77 1.81 3.42 -8.40
C PRO A 77 0.77 3.17 -9.50
N ALA A 78 1.23 2.71 -10.64
CA ALA A 78 0.40 2.55 -11.83
C ALA A 78 0.69 1.25 -12.57
N ALA A 79 -0.33 0.77 -13.28
CA ALA A 79 -0.20 -0.18 -14.36
C ALA A 79 -0.37 0.56 -15.69
N ALA A 80 0.52 0.32 -16.63
CA ALA A 80 0.58 1.07 -17.88
C ALA A 80 1.05 0.23 -19.06
N ARG A 81 0.72 0.66 -20.27
CA ARG A 81 1.24 0.13 -21.53
C ARG A 81 2.34 1.06 -22.06
N VAL A 82 3.46 0.49 -22.45
CA VAL A 82 4.56 1.23 -23.08
C VAL A 82 4.15 1.62 -24.51
N VAL A 83 4.19 2.92 -24.80
CA VAL A 83 3.84 3.47 -26.12
C VAL A 83 5.04 4.10 -26.85
N GLY A 84 6.17 4.28 -26.14
CA GLY A 84 7.46 4.69 -26.69
C GLY A 84 8.58 4.20 -25.78
N SER A 85 9.72 3.81 -26.33
CA SER A 85 10.86 3.33 -25.54
C SER A 85 12.19 3.73 -26.13
N ALA A 86 13.05 4.30 -25.29
CA ALA A 86 14.47 4.48 -25.48
C ALA A 86 15.29 3.77 -24.38
N ALA A 87 14.68 2.78 -23.69
CA ALA A 87 15.27 2.02 -22.62
C ALA A 87 15.58 0.57 -23.03
N GLU A 88 16.68 0.03 -22.57
CA GLU A 88 17.04 -1.37 -22.81
C GLU A 88 16.11 -2.33 -22.07
N GLY A 89 15.67 -3.39 -22.78
CA GLY A 89 14.85 -4.47 -22.20
C GLY A 89 13.42 -4.06 -21.83
N ILE A 90 12.92 -2.95 -22.36
CA ILE A 90 11.50 -2.56 -22.33
C ILE A 90 11.10 -2.11 -23.73
N ALA A 91 10.12 -2.78 -24.34
CA ALA A 91 9.68 -2.54 -25.72
C ALA A 91 8.30 -1.85 -25.76
N VAL A 92 8.02 -1.19 -26.87
CA VAL A 92 6.68 -0.68 -27.18
C VAL A 92 5.69 -1.86 -27.20
N GLY A 93 4.54 -1.68 -26.53
CA GLY A 93 3.54 -2.72 -26.33
C GLY A 93 3.67 -3.47 -25.01
N ASP A 94 4.83 -3.41 -24.33
CA ASP A 94 5.01 -4.03 -23.02
C ASP A 94 4.02 -3.46 -22.02
N ARG A 95 3.60 -4.34 -21.10
CA ARG A 95 2.74 -4.01 -19.97
C ARG A 95 3.61 -3.93 -18.71
N VAL A 96 3.54 -2.80 -18.01
CA VAL A 96 4.47 -2.49 -16.92
C VAL A 96 3.75 -2.03 -15.67
N LEU A 97 4.37 -2.30 -14.53
CA LEU A 97 4.04 -1.77 -13.21
C LEU A 97 5.16 -0.84 -12.77
N GLY A 98 4.81 0.30 -12.22
CA GLY A 98 5.82 1.21 -11.70
C GLY A 98 5.23 2.47 -11.09
N LEU A 99 6.12 3.37 -10.71
CA LEU A 99 5.73 4.69 -10.26
C LEU A 99 5.50 5.58 -11.49
N SER A 100 4.29 6.06 -11.64
CA SER A 100 3.87 7.03 -12.65
C SER A 100 3.20 8.23 -11.96
N SER A 101 2.29 8.89 -12.63
CA SER A 101 1.54 10.02 -12.09
C SER A 101 0.13 10.08 -12.68
N TRP A 102 -0.79 10.76 -12.00
CA TRP A 102 -2.19 10.89 -12.40
C TRP A 102 -2.31 11.71 -13.69
N GLN A 103 -2.07 11.05 -14.79
CA GLN A 103 -2.21 11.55 -16.15
C GLN A 103 -2.39 10.38 -17.12
N ASP A 104 -2.90 10.65 -18.33
CA ASP A 104 -3.10 9.59 -19.32
C ASP A 104 -1.77 9.06 -19.85
N TYR A 105 -0.84 9.95 -20.18
CA TYR A 105 0.48 9.62 -20.71
C TYR A 105 1.59 10.24 -19.86
N ALA A 106 2.60 9.46 -19.55
CA ALA A 106 3.75 9.90 -18.78
C ALA A 106 5.07 9.44 -19.41
N VAL A 107 6.11 10.28 -19.33
CA VAL A 107 7.49 9.85 -19.57
C VAL A 107 8.09 9.49 -18.23
N VAL A 108 8.57 8.25 -18.10
CA VAL A 108 9.14 7.72 -16.86
C VAL A 108 10.49 7.05 -17.11
N PRO A 109 11.38 6.93 -16.09
CA PRO A 109 12.64 6.20 -16.24
C PRO A 109 12.37 4.72 -16.56
N GLY A 110 13.00 4.20 -17.61
CA GLY A 110 12.99 2.78 -17.97
C GLY A 110 14.17 1.99 -17.37
N GLY A 111 14.99 2.62 -16.52
CA GLY A 111 16.17 2.04 -15.90
C GLY A 111 16.40 2.49 -14.46
N GLY A 112 17.46 1.96 -13.82
CA GLY A 112 17.84 2.28 -12.45
C GLY A 112 16.84 1.78 -11.40
N LEU A 113 16.86 2.37 -10.21
CA LEU A 113 16.03 1.99 -9.06
C LEU A 113 14.52 2.21 -9.28
N ARG A 114 14.14 2.98 -10.30
CA ARG A 114 12.74 3.27 -10.63
C ARG A 114 12.28 2.55 -11.91
N ARG A 115 13.08 1.58 -12.39
CA ARG A 115 12.71 0.79 -13.56
C ARG A 115 11.35 0.10 -13.32
N PRO A 116 10.38 0.27 -14.22
CA PRO A 116 9.12 -0.47 -14.15
C PRO A 116 9.36 -1.98 -14.32
N THR A 117 8.51 -2.76 -13.65
CA THR A 117 8.52 -4.23 -13.75
C THR A 117 7.53 -4.65 -14.82
N LEU A 118 7.90 -5.63 -15.65
CA LEU A 118 6.99 -6.21 -16.64
C LEU A 118 5.86 -6.97 -15.93
N ILE A 119 4.63 -6.79 -16.38
CA ILE A 119 3.48 -7.58 -15.93
C ILE A 119 3.59 -8.97 -16.56
N PRO A 120 3.59 -10.06 -15.75
CA PRO A 120 3.63 -11.42 -16.28
C PRO A 120 2.46 -11.73 -17.21
N LYS A 121 2.67 -12.63 -18.18
CA LYS A 121 1.59 -13.11 -19.05
C LYS A 121 0.47 -13.75 -18.24
N GLY A 122 -0.78 -13.51 -18.67
CA GLY A 122 -1.96 -14.03 -17.99
C GLY A 122 -2.43 -13.20 -16.78
N ILE A 123 -1.69 -12.16 -16.38
CA ILE A 123 -2.13 -11.21 -15.34
C ILE A 123 -2.61 -9.94 -16.04
N ASN A 124 -3.80 -9.45 -15.72
CA ASN A 124 -4.29 -8.17 -16.23
C ASN A 124 -3.62 -6.98 -15.53
N PHE A 125 -3.85 -5.75 -16.00
CA PHE A 125 -3.23 -4.55 -15.45
C PHE A 125 -3.64 -4.29 -14.00
N LEU A 126 -4.92 -4.46 -13.66
CA LEU A 126 -5.44 -4.18 -12.32
C LEU A 126 -4.94 -5.21 -11.30
N ASP A 127 -4.95 -6.50 -11.65
CA ASP A 127 -4.36 -7.55 -10.80
C ASP A 127 -2.87 -7.29 -10.58
N GLY A 128 -2.16 -6.86 -11.62
CA GLY A 128 -0.74 -6.54 -11.53
C GLY A 128 -0.45 -5.44 -10.52
N VAL A 129 -1.14 -4.31 -10.58
CA VAL A 129 -0.90 -3.17 -9.66
C VAL A 129 -1.54 -3.38 -8.28
N GLY A 130 -2.60 -4.17 -8.19
CA GLY A 130 -3.35 -4.47 -6.97
C GLY A 130 -2.89 -5.75 -6.29
N ARG A 131 -3.47 -6.86 -6.73
CA ARG A 131 -3.33 -8.21 -6.13
C ARG A 131 -1.89 -8.72 -6.07
N TYR A 132 -1.10 -8.39 -7.06
CA TYR A 132 0.32 -8.79 -7.16
C TYR A 132 1.28 -7.61 -7.09
N GLY A 133 0.78 -6.42 -6.74
CA GLY A 133 1.53 -5.18 -6.71
C GLY A 133 2.28 -4.93 -5.40
N LEU A 134 2.57 -3.64 -5.18
CA LEU A 134 3.43 -3.19 -4.09
C LEU A 134 2.91 -3.57 -2.69
N ASN A 135 1.60 -3.48 -2.44
CA ASN A 135 1.04 -3.71 -1.11
C ASN A 135 1.19 -5.17 -0.64
N PRO A 136 0.84 -6.20 -1.44
CA PRO A 136 1.12 -7.59 -1.08
C PRO A 136 2.61 -7.90 -0.94
N MET A 137 3.48 -7.32 -1.77
CA MET A 137 4.93 -7.45 -1.63
C MET A 137 5.41 -6.86 -0.31
N THR A 138 4.87 -5.70 0.09
CA THR A 138 5.18 -5.07 1.38
C THR A 138 4.74 -5.96 2.54
N ALA A 139 3.56 -6.57 2.46
CA ALA A 139 3.09 -7.53 3.47
C ALA A 139 4.02 -8.75 3.58
N TYR A 140 4.43 -9.30 2.44
CA TYR A 140 5.32 -10.46 2.36
C TYR A 140 6.65 -10.19 3.07
N PHE A 141 7.39 -9.19 2.64
CA PHE A 141 8.70 -8.89 3.23
C PHE A 141 8.60 -8.35 4.66
N GLY A 142 7.61 -7.50 4.94
CA GLY A 142 7.41 -6.99 6.28
C GLY A 142 7.16 -8.09 7.31
N LEU A 143 6.30 -9.06 6.99
CA LEU A 143 6.00 -10.14 7.92
C LEU A 143 7.11 -11.20 7.98
N LEU A 144 7.61 -11.64 6.83
CA LEU A 144 8.53 -12.79 6.77
C LEU A 144 9.98 -12.41 7.10
N GLU A 145 10.45 -11.25 6.65
CA GLU A 145 11.83 -10.81 6.87
C GLU A 145 11.96 -9.94 8.13
N VAL A 146 11.16 -8.88 8.24
CA VAL A 146 11.25 -7.95 9.37
C VAL A 146 10.59 -8.55 10.61
N GLY A 147 9.38 -9.09 10.47
CA GLY A 147 8.66 -9.80 11.54
C GLY A 147 9.28 -11.15 11.89
N ALA A 148 10.01 -11.77 10.95
CA ALA A 148 10.59 -13.11 11.10
C ALA A 148 9.56 -14.12 11.67
N ALA A 149 8.34 -14.09 11.11
CA ALA A 149 7.17 -14.83 11.55
C ALA A 149 7.42 -16.35 11.66
N GLN A 150 7.05 -16.95 12.79
CA GLN A 150 7.20 -18.38 13.05
C GLN A 150 5.85 -19.03 13.35
N SER A 151 5.73 -20.33 13.03
CA SER A 151 4.56 -21.12 13.39
C SER A 151 4.33 -21.16 14.89
N GLY A 152 3.07 -21.06 15.32
CA GLY A 152 2.66 -21.09 16.74
C GLY A 152 2.73 -19.74 17.43
N GLU A 153 3.30 -18.70 16.80
CA GLU A 153 3.35 -17.35 17.37
C GLU A 153 2.00 -16.61 17.21
N THR A 154 1.81 -15.57 18.01
CA THR A 154 0.67 -14.65 17.93
C THR A 154 1.04 -13.41 17.09
N LEU A 155 0.32 -13.22 15.99
CA LEU A 155 0.40 -12.04 15.12
C LEU A 155 -0.80 -11.12 15.37
N VAL A 156 -0.52 -9.84 15.61
CA VAL A 156 -1.55 -8.79 15.56
C VAL A 156 -1.25 -7.86 14.40
N VAL A 157 -2.28 -7.52 13.62
CA VAL A 157 -2.18 -6.64 12.45
C VAL A 157 -3.09 -5.44 12.63
N SER A 158 -2.55 -4.22 12.61
CA SER A 158 -3.35 -3.00 12.57
C SER A 158 -3.73 -2.65 11.11
N GLY A 159 -4.91 -2.02 10.92
CA GLY A 159 -5.43 -1.77 9.58
C GLY A 159 -5.62 -3.07 8.78
N ALA A 160 -6.02 -4.14 9.47
CA ALA A 160 -6.04 -5.51 8.96
C ALA A 160 -6.96 -5.71 7.74
N ALA A 161 -7.98 -4.89 7.54
CA ALA A 161 -8.89 -4.99 6.38
C ALA A 161 -8.41 -4.18 5.16
N GLY A 162 -7.28 -3.49 5.26
CA GLY A 162 -6.63 -2.81 4.13
C GLY A 162 -5.80 -3.79 3.29
N SER A 163 -5.33 -3.32 2.13
CA SER A 163 -4.57 -4.13 1.16
C SER A 163 -3.35 -4.85 1.78
N THR A 164 -2.46 -4.10 2.41
CA THR A 164 -1.26 -4.66 3.06
C THR A 164 -1.62 -5.48 4.29
N GLY A 165 -2.52 -4.95 5.14
CA GLY A 165 -2.91 -5.61 6.39
C GLY A 165 -3.57 -6.95 6.18
N SER A 166 -4.52 -7.08 5.25
CA SER A 166 -5.21 -8.34 4.99
C SER A 166 -4.29 -9.40 4.39
N THR A 167 -3.35 -8.97 3.55
CA THR A 167 -2.33 -9.86 3.01
C THR A 167 -1.39 -10.36 4.12
N ALA A 168 -0.90 -9.46 4.98
CA ALA A 168 -0.03 -9.83 6.10
C ALA A 168 -0.73 -10.80 7.06
N ALA A 169 -2.00 -10.53 7.40
CA ALA A 169 -2.80 -11.38 8.27
C ALA A 169 -2.96 -12.80 7.69
N GLN A 170 -3.29 -12.91 6.40
CA GLN A 170 -3.47 -14.20 5.74
C GLN A 170 -2.13 -14.94 5.55
N ILE A 171 -1.02 -14.25 5.27
CA ILE A 171 0.31 -14.87 5.29
C ILE A 171 0.62 -15.43 6.68
N GLY A 172 0.25 -14.72 7.76
CA GLY A 172 0.35 -15.24 9.12
C GLY A 172 -0.41 -16.56 9.31
N LYS A 173 -1.63 -16.67 8.78
CA LYS A 173 -2.40 -17.93 8.79
C LYS A 173 -1.70 -19.04 8.00
N ILE A 174 -1.18 -18.75 6.81
CA ILE A 174 -0.40 -19.71 6.00
C ILE A 174 0.83 -20.21 6.77
N LYS A 175 1.44 -19.34 7.60
CA LYS A 175 2.60 -19.70 8.43
C LYS A 175 2.23 -20.42 9.73
N GLY A 176 0.94 -20.67 10.00
CA GLY A 176 0.49 -21.39 11.19
C GLY A 176 0.51 -20.54 12.47
N MET A 177 0.34 -19.22 12.34
CA MET A 177 0.23 -18.30 13.47
C MET A 177 -1.22 -18.20 13.97
N THR A 178 -1.40 -17.78 15.22
CA THR A 178 -2.66 -17.21 15.71
C THR A 178 -2.71 -15.74 15.29
N VAL A 179 -3.75 -15.34 14.55
CA VAL A 179 -3.81 -14.00 13.94
C VAL A 179 -5.01 -13.21 14.46
N ILE A 180 -4.74 -12.02 14.98
CA ILE A 180 -5.74 -11.05 15.42
C ILE A 180 -5.67 -9.82 14.50
N GLY A 181 -6.80 -9.44 13.92
CA GLY A 181 -6.92 -8.28 13.04
C GLY A 181 -7.57 -7.09 13.74
N ILE A 182 -6.97 -5.90 13.69
CA ILE A 182 -7.61 -4.66 14.16
C ILE A 182 -8.13 -3.91 12.93
N ALA A 183 -9.45 -3.68 12.86
CA ALA A 183 -10.12 -3.00 11.76
C ALA A 183 -11.24 -2.10 12.26
N GLY A 184 -11.81 -1.24 11.41
CA GLY A 184 -12.90 -0.33 11.79
C GLY A 184 -14.24 -0.74 11.21
N GLY A 185 -15.16 -1.13 12.07
CA GLY A 185 -16.54 -1.47 11.77
C GLY A 185 -16.77 -2.96 11.52
N LYS A 186 -17.94 -3.41 11.94
CA LYS A 186 -18.36 -4.82 11.94
C LYS A 186 -18.16 -5.52 10.58
N SER A 187 -18.52 -4.88 9.48
CA SER A 187 -18.40 -5.48 8.14
C SER A 187 -16.96 -5.84 7.75
N LYS A 188 -15.97 -5.01 8.17
CA LYS A 188 -14.54 -5.29 7.93
C LYS A 188 -14.06 -6.42 8.83
N CYS A 189 -14.51 -6.46 10.08
CA CYS A 189 -14.19 -7.53 11.03
C CYS A 189 -14.79 -8.87 10.58
N ASP A 190 -16.05 -8.88 10.18
CA ASP A 190 -16.73 -10.08 9.66
C ASP A 190 -16.01 -10.64 8.43
N TRP A 191 -15.63 -9.80 7.47
CA TRP A 191 -14.87 -10.23 6.31
C TRP A 191 -13.52 -10.88 6.66
N LEU A 192 -12.80 -10.29 7.62
CA LEU A 192 -11.53 -10.86 8.09
C LEU A 192 -11.69 -12.24 8.69
N THR A 193 -12.73 -12.47 9.49
CA THR A 193 -12.96 -13.77 10.14
C THR A 193 -13.57 -14.79 9.19
N GLN A 194 -14.57 -14.41 8.38
CA GLN A 194 -15.35 -15.34 7.57
C GLN A 194 -14.66 -15.69 6.26
N ASP A 195 -14.03 -14.69 5.60
CA ASP A 195 -13.43 -14.87 4.28
C ASP A 195 -11.91 -15.04 4.34
N CYS A 196 -11.22 -14.32 5.26
CA CYS A 196 -9.76 -14.42 5.39
C CYS A 196 -9.29 -15.45 6.42
N GLY A 197 -10.20 -16.05 7.20
CA GLY A 197 -9.88 -17.10 8.17
C GLY A 197 -9.04 -16.59 9.36
N ILE A 198 -9.14 -15.30 9.71
CA ILE A 198 -8.46 -14.69 10.86
C ILE A 198 -9.13 -15.17 12.15
N ASP A 199 -8.32 -15.52 13.17
CA ASP A 199 -8.82 -16.16 14.39
C ASP A 199 -9.70 -15.25 15.25
N ALA A 200 -9.36 -13.95 15.32
CA ALA A 200 -10.15 -12.95 16.03
C ALA A 200 -9.96 -11.56 15.43
N THR A 201 -10.92 -10.68 15.68
CA THR A 201 -10.84 -9.27 15.27
C THR A 201 -11.19 -8.33 16.41
N ILE A 202 -10.68 -7.11 16.34
CA ILE A 202 -11.00 -6.00 17.24
C ILE A 202 -11.53 -4.85 16.37
N ASP A 203 -12.78 -4.43 16.64
CA ASP A 203 -13.34 -3.24 16.03
C ASP A 203 -12.95 -1.99 16.85
N TYR A 204 -11.89 -1.29 16.43
CA TYR A 204 -11.40 -0.12 17.16
C TYR A 204 -12.41 1.03 17.26
N LYS A 205 -13.52 0.99 16.50
CA LYS A 205 -14.58 2.01 16.56
C LYS A 205 -15.57 1.78 17.71
N SER A 206 -15.68 0.54 18.21
CA SER A 206 -16.63 0.14 19.22
C SER A 206 -16.02 -0.56 20.44
N GLU A 207 -14.76 -1.01 20.36
CA GLU A 207 -14.07 -1.74 21.40
C GLU A 207 -12.83 -0.98 21.91
N ASN A 208 -12.45 -1.21 23.17
CA ASN A 208 -11.18 -0.75 23.72
C ASN A 208 -10.06 -1.68 23.25
N VAL A 209 -9.20 -1.20 22.35
CA VAL A 209 -8.14 -2.01 21.74
C VAL A 209 -7.18 -2.59 22.79
N ALA A 210 -6.78 -1.81 23.80
CA ALA A 210 -5.82 -2.27 24.81
C ALA A 210 -6.39 -3.42 25.67
N GLU A 211 -7.64 -3.30 26.11
CA GLU A 211 -8.34 -4.34 26.88
C GLU A 211 -8.53 -5.60 26.05
N ARG A 212 -8.97 -5.46 24.79
CA ARG A 212 -9.17 -6.59 23.88
C ARG A 212 -7.87 -7.31 23.54
N LEU A 213 -6.76 -6.58 23.37
CA LEU A 213 -5.45 -7.19 23.16
C LEU A 213 -5.00 -8.00 24.38
N ALA A 214 -5.21 -7.49 25.60
CA ALA A 214 -4.89 -8.23 26.83
C ALA A 214 -5.69 -9.54 26.95
N GLU A 215 -6.96 -9.52 26.56
CA GLU A 215 -7.83 -10.71 26.56
C GLU A 215 -7.44 -11.74 25.49
N LEU A 216 -7.21 -11.27 24.24
CA LEU A 216 -6.96 -12.15 23.10
C LEU A 216 -5.50 -12.64 23.01
N CYS A 217 -4.57 -11.94 23.66
CA CYS A 217 -3.15 -12.26 23.67
C CYS A 217 -2.65 -12.51 25.11
N PRO A 218 -3.15 -13.50 25.84
CA PRO A 218 -2.81 -13.71 27.25
C PRO A 218 -1.31 -14.00 27.50
N ASN A 219 -0.60 -14.50 26.48
CA ASN A 219 0.85 -14.72 26.50
C ASN A 219 1.65 -13.56 25.86
N GLY A 220 0.97 -12.49 25.45
CA GLY A 220 1.52 -11.36 24.72
C GLY A 220 1.55 -11.56 23.20
N ILE A 221 1.94 -10.49 22.52
CA ILE A 221 2.02 -10.40 21.05
C ILE A 221 3.45 -10.71 20.61
N ASP A 222 3.66 -11.76 19.83
CA ASP A 222 4.98 -12.09 19.29
C ASP A 222 5.36 -11.20 18.12
N VAL A 223 4.42 -10.94 17.21
CA VAL A 223 4.61 -10.04 16.06
C VAL A 223 3.47 -9.03 15.99
N PHE A 224 3.80 -7.75 16.01
CA PHE A 224 2.86 -6.68 15.69
C PHE A 224 3.20 -6.06 14.33
N TYR A 225 2.28 -6.18 13.38
CA TYR A 225 2.42 -5.58 12.04
C TYR A 225 1.64 -4.27 12.00
N ASP A 226 2.36 -3.15 12.02
CA ASP A 226 1.74 -1.83 12.19
C ASP A 226 1.59 -1.06 10.87
N ASN A 227 0.33 -0.76 10.52
CA ASN A 227 -0.04 0.13 9.43
C ASN A 227 -0.62 1.47 9.91
N VAL A 228 -0.89 1.62 11.22
CA VAL A 228 -1.73 2.71 11.77
C VAL A 228 -0.97 3.66 12.67
N GLY A 229 -0.11 3.15 13.55
CA GLY A 229 0.56 3.98 14.56
C GLY A 229 -0.34 4.44 15.71
N GLY A 230 0.03 5.54 16.35
CA GLY A 230 -0.75 6.20 17.41
C GLY A 230 -1.10 5.32 18.59
N GLU A 231 -2.32 5.46 19.11
CA GLU A 231 -2.80 4.71 20.30
C GLU A 231 -2.87 3.19 20.07
N ILE A 232 -3.08 2.74 18.82
CA ILE A 232 -3.05 1.30 18.50
C ILE A 232 -1.64 0.74 18.65
N LEU A 233 -0.62 1.47 18.18
CA LEU A 233 0.78 1.08 18.40
C LEU A 233 1.13 1.07 19.88
N GLN A 234 0.67 2.07 20.66
CA GLN A 234 0.88 2.11 22.11
C GLN A 234 0.24 0.89 22.79
N ALA A 235 -1.01 0.58 22.48
CA ALA A 235 -1.72 -0.58 23.03
C ALA A 235 -1.00 -1.89 22.68
N ALA A 236 -0.47 -2.01 21.47
CA ALA A 236 0.33 -3.16 21.08
C ALA A 236 1.63 -3.26 21.88
N ILE A 237 2.40 -2.16 22.02
CA ILE A 237 3.65 -2.13 22.83
C ILE A 237 3.40 -2.63 24.24
N ASP A 238 2.30 -2.20 24.87
CA ASP A 238 1.97 -2.57 26.25
C ASP A 238 1.60 -4.06 26.37
N ASN A 239 1.20 -4.71 25.29
CA ASN A 239 0.81 -6.12 25.23
C ASN A 239 1.83 -7.04 24.51
N MET A 240 3.03 -6.56 24.18
CA MET A 240 4.05 -7.38 23.51
C MET A 240 4.56 -8.49 24.44
N ALA A 241 4.78 -9.66 23.86
CA ALA A 241 5.54 -10.74 24.48
C ALA A 241 7.03 -10.38 24.60
N PRO A 242 7.77 -10.98 25.56
CA PRO A 242 9.23 -10.86 25.57
C PRO A 242 9.84 -11.32 24.22
N ARG A 243 10.82 -10.55 23.70
CA ARG A 243 11.46 -10.74 22.39
C ARG A 243 10.51 -10.57 21.19
N GLY A 244 9.35 -9.95 21.40
CA GLY A 244 8.42 -9.61 20.34
C GLY A 244 9.03 -8.69 19.28
N ARG A 245 8.41 -8.63 18.11
CA ARG A 245 8.84 -7.82 16.98
C ARG A 245 7.72 -6.91 16.53
N ILE A 246 8.03 -5.64 16.39
CA ILE A 246 7.12 -4.62 15.87
C ILE A 246 7.61 -4.23 14.48
N VAL A 247 6.82 -4.51 13.47
CA VAL A 247 7.06 -4.19 12.06
C VAL A 247 6.37 -2.87 11.74
N LEU A 248 7.12 -1.79 11.58
CA LEU A 248 6.57 -0.49 11.23
C LEU A 248 6.44 -0.38 9.71
N CYS A 249 5.22 -0.54 9.21
CA CYS A 249 4.89 -0.46 7.79
C CYS A 249 4.29 0.90 7.40
N GLY A 250 3.49 1.50 8.28
CA GLY A 250 2.84 2.79 8.03
C GLY A 250 2.31 3.42 9.32
N GLN A 251 1.84 4.67 9.19
CA GLN A 251 1.31 5.45 10.31
C GLN A 251 0.11 6.29 9.83
N ILE A 252 -0.89 5.62 9.22
CA ILE A 252 -2.00 6.32 8.55
C ILE A 252 -2.76 7.26 9.49
N SER A 253 -2.78 6.99 10.80
CA SER A 253 -3.44 7.84 11.79
C SER A 253 -2.86 9.27 11.88
N SER A 254 -1.66 9.49 11.37
CA SER A 254 -0.99 10.81 11.42
C SER A 254 -0.82 11.47 10.06
N TYR A 255 -1.20 10.80 8.95
CA TYR A 255 -0.95 11.38 7.62
C TYR A 255 -1.77 12.64 7.33
N ASP A 256 -2.96 12.76 7.92
CA ASP A 256 -3.84 13.93 7.76
C ASP A 256 -3.76 14.94 8.93
N ASN A 257 -2.92 14.69 9.92
CA ASN A 257 -2.78 15.58 11.07
C ASN A 257 -1.51 16.43 10.98
N ASP A 258 -1.67 17.76 10.98
CA ASP A 258 -0.55 18.71 11.11
C ASP A 258 0.12 18.66 12.50
N GLN A 259 -0.49 17.99 13.46
CA GLN A 259 0.12 17.78 14.78
C GLN A 259 1.14 16.65 14.66
N SER A 260 2.34 16.91 15.16
CA SER A 260 3.35 15.88 15.33
C SER A 260 2.71 14.73 16.13
N ALA A 261 2.58 13.55 15.52
CA ALA A 261 2.10 12.39 16.23
C ALA A 261 2.98 12.18 17.47
N GLU A 262 2.35 12.11 18.65
CA GLU A 262 3.09 11.75 19.85
C GLU A 262 3.69 10.35 19.65
N GLY A 263 4.97 10.21 20.02
CA GLY A 263 5.63 8.92 20.01
C GLY A 263 5.10 8.00 21.12
N PRO A 264 5.48 6.71 21.10
CA PRO A 264 5.12 5.77 22.16
C PRO A 264 5.58 6.26 23.54
N ARG A 265 4.72 6.12 24.54
CA ARG A 265 4.97 6.67 25.89
C ARG A 265 5.81 5.75 26.77
N ASN A 266 5.65 4.43 26.64
CA ASN A 266 6.29 3.44 27.54
C ASN A 266 7.43 2.68 26.85
N MET A 267 8.50 3.38 26.45
CA MET A 267 9.64 2.78 25.77
C MET A 267 10.44 1.80 26.63
N MET A 268 10.33 1.89 27.98
CA MET A 268 10.97 0.91 28.88
C MET A 268 10.39 -0.49 28.70
N ARG A 269 9.18 -0.63 28.17
CA ARG A 269 8.61 -1.93 27.83
C ARG A 269 9.47 -2.66 26.78
N LEU A 270 10.01 -1.90 25.78
CA LEU A 270 10.90 -2.47 24.77
C LEU A 270 12.21 -2.94 25.39
N VAL A 271 12.76 -2.17 26.34
CA VAL A 271 14.03 -2.50 27.02
C VAL A 271 13.88 -3.78 27.84
N TYR A 272 12.92 -3.81 28.77
CA TYR A 272 12.72 -4.97 29.64
C TYR A 272 12.23 -6.22 28.91
N GLY A 273 11.42 -6.03 27.86
CA GLY A 273 10.94 -7.12 27.00
C GLY A 273 11.95 -7.57 25.95
N SER A 274 13.07 -6.86 25.76
CA SER A 274 14.00 -7.08 24.64
C SER A 274 13.26 -7.08 23.28
N ILE A 275 12.29 -6.17 23.12
CA ILE A 275 11.41 -6.06 21.97
C ILE A 275 12.14 -5.30 20.85
N ARG A 276 12.10 -5.81 19.64
CA ARG A 276 12.62 -5.13 18.43
C ARG A 276 11.51 -4.35 17.73
N MET A 277 11.75 -3.07 17.46
CA MET A 277 10.89 -2.24 16.62
C MET A 277 11.68 -1.82 15.39
N GLN A 278 11.15 -2.10 14.18
CA GLN A 278 11.89 -1.88 12.94
C GLN A 278 11.00 -1.41 11.81
N GLY A 279 11.38 -0.30 11.18
CA GLY A 279 10.82 0.16 9.90
C GLY A 279 11.54 -0.47 8.71
N PHE A 280 10.87 -0.50 7.55
CA PHE A 280 11.44 -1.01 6.31
C PHE A 280 10.80 -0.35 5.09
N LEU A 281 11.48 -0.46 3.96
CA LEU A 281 10.95 -0.14 2.65
C LEU A 281 10.92 -1.42 1.81
N CYS A 282 9.81 -1.69 1.15
CA CYS A 282 9.66 -2.87 0.26
C CYS A 282 10.76 -2.91 -0.82
N GLY A 283 11.16 -1.75 -1.35
CA GLY A 283 12.23 -1.64 -2.34
C GLY A 283 13.61 -2.15 -1.89
N ASN A 284 13.85 -2.31 -0.57
CA ASN A 284 15.09 -2.89 -0.06
C ASN A 284 15.23 -4.38 -0.38
N TYR A 285 14.15 -5.02 -0.84
CA TYR A 285 14.08 -6.45 -1.19
C TYR A 285 13.83 -6.65 -2.69
N ALA A 286 14.14 -5.66 -3.53
CA ALA A 286 13.84 -5.69 -4.96
C ALA A 286 14.46 -6.87 -5.70
N ASP A 287 15.61 -7.34 -5.27
CA ASP A 287 16.29 -8.54 -5.76
C ASP A 287 15.52 -9.86 -5.51
N ARG A 288 14.56 -9.84 -4.60
CA ARG A 288 13.73 -11.00 -4.23
C ARG A 288 12.24 -10.84 -4.65
N PHE A 289 11.91 -9.84 -5.43
CA PHE A 289 10.53 -9.63 -5.88
C PHE A 289 9.96 -10.82 -6.66
N ASP A 290 10.77 -11.50 -7.46
CA ASP A 290 10.32 -12.69 -8.19
C ASP A 290 9.94 -13.86 -7.27
N GLU A 291 10.64 -14.02 -6.14
CA GLU A 291 10.30 -15.01 -5.11
C GLU A 291 8.93 -14.69 -4.49
N ALA A 292 8.76 -13.44 -4.03
CA ALA A 292 7.53 -12.99 -3.42
C ALA A 292 6.34 -13.09 -4.40
N ALA A 293 6.53 -12.69 -5.66
CA ALA A 293 5.52 -12.77 -6.71
C ALA A 293 5.04 -14.22 -6.94
N ARG A 294 5.98 -15.18 -7.01
CA ARG A 294 5.62 -16.60 -7.16
C ARG A 294 4.82 -17.12 -5.99
N ASN A 295 5.23 -16.81 -4.75
CA ASN A 295 4.54 -17.27 -3.55
C ASN A 295 3.16 -16.65 -3.41
N LEU A 296 3.04 -15.33 -3.58
CA LEU A 296 1.77 -14.61 -3.53
C LEU A 296 0.79 -15.13 -4.59
N LYS A 297 1.29 -15.38 -5.82
CA LYS A 297 0.49 -15.95 -6.90
C LYS A 297 -0.02 -17.35 -6.52
N ALA A 298 0.86 -18.22 -6.06
CA ALA A 298 0.50 -19.58 -5.65
C ALA A 298 -0.53 -19.59 -4.52
N TRP A 299 -0.37 -18.77 -3.49
CA TRP A 299 -1.31 -18.66 -2.37
C TRP A 299 -2.67 -18.08 -2.80
N THR A 300 -2.66 -17.09 -3.70
CA THR A 300 -3.90 -16.49 -4.21
C THR A 300 -4.66 -17.45 -5.12
N GLU A 301 -3.99 -18.10 -6.07
CA GLU A 301 -4.60 -19.07 -6.97
C GLU A 301 -5.02 -20.35 -6.23
N GLY A 302 -4.31 -20.71 -5.15
CA GLY A 302 -4.66 -21.79 -4.24
C GLY A 302 -5.78 -21.47 -3.25
N GLY A 303 -6.35 -20.26 -3.28
CA GLY A 303 -7.43 -19.84 -2.38
C GLY A 303 -7.01 -19.61 -0.94
N GLN A 304 -5.70 -19.51 -0.66
CA GLN A 304 -5.16 -19.26 0.68
C GLN A 304 -5.11 -17.74 1.02
N ILE A 305 -5.12 -16.89 -0.02
CA ILE A 305 -5.27 -15.45 0.11
C ILE A 305 -6.53 -15.01 -0.62
N ASN A 306 -7.50 -14.52 0.13
CA ASN A 306 -8.69 -13.85 -0.36
C ASN A 306 -8.38 -12.37 -0.55
N TYR A 307 -8.47 -11.91 -1.79
CA TYR A 307 -8.22 -10.53 -2.15
C TYR A 307 -9.54 -9.77 -2.32
N ARG A 308 -9.61 -8.58 -1.75
CA ARG A 308 -10.75 -7.69 -1.89
C ARG A 308 -10.30 -6.36 -2.45
N GLU A 309 -10.98 -5.91 -3.49
CA GLU A 309 -10.69 -4.64 -4.14
C GLU A 309 -11.91 -3.70 -4.12
N ASP A 310 -11.62 -2.40 -4.04
CA ASP A 310 -12.53 -1.30 -4.27
C ASP A 310 -12.14 -0.70 -5.63
N LEU A 311 -12.78 -1.19 -6.69
CA LEU A 311 -12.51 -0.74 -8.05
C LEU A 311 -13.41 0.42 -8.41
N ARG A 312 -12.80 1.56 -8.71
CA ARG A 312 -13.49 2.75 -9.23
C ARG A 312 -13.06 3.00 -10.66
N VAL A 313 -13.98 3.52 -11.47
CA VAL A 313 -13.76 3.76 -12.91
C VAL A 313 -13.91 5.24 -13.20
N GLY A 314 -12.99 5.76 -14.01
CA GLY A 314 -12.98 7.14 -14.46
C GLY A 314 -11.83 7.96 -13.90
N PHE A 315 -11.13 8.67 -14.78
CA PHE A 315 -10.01 9.53 -14.45
C PHE A 315 -10.40 10.65 -13.47
N GLU A 316 -11.61 11.17 -13.62
CA GLU A 316 -12.21 12.21 -12.78
C GLU A 316 -12.37 11.79 -11.32
N ASN A 317 -12.47 10.49 -11.05
CA ASN A 317 -12.69 9.95 -9.72
C ASN A 317 -11.42 9.81 -8.86
N LEU A 318 -10.21 10.08 -9.43
CA LEU A 318 -8.94 9.91 -8.72
C LEU A 318 -8.85 10.68 -7.40
N PRO A 319 -9.12 12.01 -7.31
CA PRO A 319 -9.04 12.73 -6.05
C PRO A 319 -10.04 12.26 -5.00
N GLY A 320 -11.30 12.06 -5.39
CA GLY A 320 -12.35 11.56 -4.49
C GLY A 320 -12.06 10.14 -3.98
N SER A 321 -11.53 9.28 -4.86
CA SER A 321 -11.09 7.93 -4.48
C SER A 321 -9.96 7.99 -3.46
N PHE A 322 -8.94 8.78 -3.70
CA PHE A 322 -7.81 8.89 -2.78
C PHE A 322 -8.22 9.40 -1.39
N ARG A 323 -9.11 10.39 -1.33
CA ARG A 323 -9.65 10.91 -0.06
C ARG A 323 -10.34 9.83 0.77
N SER A 324 -11.04 8.89 0.13
CA SER A 324 -11.78 7.82 0.83
C SER A 324 -10.90 6.85 1.62
N LEU A 325 -9.57 6.87 1.42
CA LEU A 325 -8.63 6.11 2.26
C LEU A 325 -8.57 6.64 3.69
N PHE A 326 -8.79 7.95 3.89
CA PHE A 326 -8.60 8.64 5.16
C PHE A 326 -9.89 8.74 5.98
N ASP A 327 -11.05 8.64 5.36
CA ASP A 327 -12.34 8.55 6.07
C ASP A 327 -12.76 7.09 6.36
N GLY A 328 -11.99 6.12 5.84
CA GLY A 328 -12.21 4.70 6.04
C GLY A 328 -13.42 4.14 5.30
N SER A 329 -13.94 4.84 4.29
CA SER A 329 -15.06 4.38 3.46
C SER A 329 -14.64 3.38 2.38
N ASN A 330 -13.35 3.28 2.06
CA ASN A 330 -12.81 2.29 1.14
C ASN A 330 -12.89 0.86 1.70
N VAL A 331 -12.93 -0.13 0.82
CA VAL A 331 -13.01 -1.54 1.16
C VAL A 331 -11.91 -2.34 0.44
N GLY A 332 -10.91 -2.81 1.18
CA GLY A 332 -9.80 -3.56 0.58
C GLY A 332 -8.82 -2.66 -0.18
N THR A 333 -8.32 -3.15 -1.31
CA THR A 333 -7.36 -2.42 -2.15
C THR A 333 -8.09 -1.45 -3.07
N LEU A 334 -7.79 -0.17 -2.95
CA LEU A 334 -8.43 0.88 -3.74
C LEU A 334 -7.70 1.08 -5.07
N LEU A 335 -8.38 0.74 -6.15
CA LEU A 335 -7.90 0.88 -7.52
C LEU A 335 -8.77 1.85 -8.30
N VAL A 336 -8.16 2.63 -9.20
CA VAL A 336 -8.89 3.48 -10.14
C VAL A 336 -8.49 3.10 -11.55
N GLN A 337 -9.44 2.54 -12.29
CA GLN A 337 -9.31 2.24 -13.71
C GLN A 337 -9.57 3.50 -14.53
N ILE A 338 -8.66 3.85 -15.44
CA ILE A 338 -8.82 5.03 -16.30
C ILE A 338 -8.91 4.68 -17.80
N ASP A 339 -8.64 3.42 -18.16
CA ASP A 339 -8.68 2.92 -19.52
C ASP A 339 -9.41 1.57 -19.59
N SER A 340 -10.18 1.33 -20.64
CA SER A 340 -10.97 0.11 -20.82
C SER A 340 -10.13 -1.15 -21.01
N SER A 341 -8.85 -1.02 -21.40
CA SER A 341 -7.93 -2.16 -21.55
C SER A 341 -7.43 -2.73 -20.21
N ALA A 342 -7.86 -2.18 -19.09
CA ALA A 342 -7.38 -2.55 -17.76
C ALA A 342 -7.52 -4.04 -17.40
N THR A 343 -8.51 -4.71 -17.97
CA THR A 343 -8.79 -6.15 -17.76
C THR A 343 -8.16 -7.07 -18.80
N GLU A 344 -7.43 -6.52 -19.79
CA GLU A 344 -6.73 -7.32 -20.79
C GLU A 344 -5.58 -8.13 -20.16
N THR A 345 -5.48 -9.42 -20.56
CA THR A 345 -4.45 -10.36 -20.05
C THR A 345 -3.37 -10.70 -21.07
N SER A 346 -3.53 -10.27 -22.32
CA SER A 346 -2.66 -10.61 -23.45
C SER A 346 -1.45 -9.69 -23.57
#